data_41569b24cd8b67c7ecbba6f93b318d4b
#
_entry.id   41569b24cd8b67c7ecbba6f93b318d4b
#
_cell.length_a   1.000
_cell.length_b   1.000
_cell.length_c   1.000
_cell.angle_alpha   90.00
_cell.angle_beta   90.00
_cell.angle_gamma   90.00
#
_symmetry.space_group_name_H-M   'P 1'
#
loop_
_entity.id
_entity.type
_entity.pdbx_description
1 polymer ?
#
loop_
_entity_poly.entity_id
_entity_poly.type
_entity_poly.pdbx_seq_one_letter_code
_entity_poly.pdbx_strand_id
1 'polypeptide(L)'
;MGFARGILEPIPFGPGPTQEQSGWSFRIVEEGSELVLQKLAGDEWADVYGFLPQPVPLIDVETSNWWTCTHPRSLFVTGLIVGIRGDDGTGTLLCDWSELSLSEQTPAGTSVTPLERQAIPELLATRFSLPGFLLGADERLVRVAAAP
;
A
#
# COMPACT_ATOMS: atom_id res chain seq x y z
N MET A 1 -6.60 2.20 -7.79
CA MET A 1 -5.60 1.14 -7.54
C MET A 1 -5.52 0.92 -6.04
N GLY A 2 -6.14 -0.17 -5.56
CA GLY A 2 -6.13 -0.47 -4.13
C GLY A 2 -4.86 -1.24 -3.79
N PHE A 3 -3.87 -0.56 -3.24
CA PHE A 3 -2.89 -1.29 -2.46
C PHE A 3 -3.66 -2.05 -1.39
N ALA A 4 -3.34 -3.33 -1.16
CA ALA A 4 -4.02 -4.20 -0.21
C ALA A 4 -3.96 -3.60 1.20
N ARG A 5 -4.75 -2.57 1.39
CA ARG A 5 -4.75 -1.74 2.58
C ARG A 5 -5.43 -2.54 3.66
N GLY A 6 -4.60 -3.17 4.46
CA GLY A 6 -5.13 -3.58 5.68
C GLY A 6 -5.18 -5.05 6.00
N ILE A 7 -4.69 -5.92 5.18
CA ILE A 7 -4.55 -7.32 5.54
C ILE A 7 -3.34 -7.46 6.45
N LEU A 8 -3.57 -7.83 7.71
CA LEU A 8 -2.52 -8.13 8.70
C LEU A 8 -2.32 -9.63 8.85
N GLU A 9 -3.39 -10.40 8.68
CA GLU A 9 -3.39 -11.84 8.83
C GLU A 9 -3.71 -12.52 7.49
N PRO A 10 -3.21 -13.73 7.24
CA PRO A 10 -3.52 -14.46 6.02
C PRO A 10 -5.03 -14.64 5.82
N ILE A 11 -5.51 -14.38 4.63
CA ILE A 11 -6.87 -14.71 4.21
C ILE A 11 -6.84 -16.08 3.50
N PRO A 12 -7.75 -17.01 3.82
CA PRO A 12 -7.85 -18.28 3.11
C PRO A 12 -7.97 -18.07 1.61
N PHE A 13 -7.19 -18.83 0.85
CA PHE A 13 -7.21 -18.76 -0.60
C PHE A 13 -8.49 -19.42 -1.15
N GLY A 14 -9.34 -18.60 -1.78
CA GLY A 14 -10.61 -19.03 -2.39
C GLY A 14 -11.84 -18.41 -1.71
N PRO A 15 -13.01 -18.60 -2.33
CA PRO A 15 -14.27 -18.12 -1.78
C PRO A 15 -14.54 -18.71 -0.40
N GLY A 16 -15.01 -17.88 0.52
CA GLY A 16 -15.22 -18.31 1.90
C GLY A 16 -15.95 -17.28 2.74
N PRO A 17 -16.03 -17.53 4.04
CA PRO A 17 -16.66 -16.60 4.96
C PRO A 17 -15.86 -15.29 5.05
N THR A 18 -16.56 -14.24 5.43
CA THR A 18 -15.94 -12.95 5.76
C THR A 18 -14.91 -13.11 6.88
N GLN A 19 -13.76 -12.48 6.70
CA GLN A 19 -12.68 -12.43 7.67
C GLN A 19 -12.65 -11.05 8.31
N GLU A 20 -12.68 -11.02 9.63
CA GLU A 20 -12.58 -9.79 10.40
C GLU A 20 -11.14 -9.60 10.89
N GLN A 21 -10.54 -8.46 10.56
CA GLN A 21 -9.17 -8.11 10.98
C GLN A 21 -9.11 -6.66 11.43
N SER A 22 -8.85 -6.43 12.72
CA SER A 22 -8.69 -5.08 13.28
C SER A 22 -9.78 -4.09 12.86
N GLY A 23 -11.06 -4.52 12.91
CA GLY A 23 -12.22 -3.72 12.55
C GLY A 23 -12.47 -3.58 11.05
N TRP A 24 -11.73 -4.31 10.20
CA TRP A 24 -11.96 -4.39 8.77
C TRP A 24 -12.48 -5.76 8.38
N SER A 25 -13.42 -5.80 7.44
CA SER A 25 -13.98 -7.03 6.90
C SER A 25 -13.49 -7.28 5.49
N PHE A 26 -13.02 -8.49 5.24
CA PHE A 26 -12.56 -8.95 3.93
C PHE A 26 -13.26 -10.24 3.52
N ARG A 27 -13.40 -10.45 2.23
CA ARG A 27 -13.81 -11.71 1.65
C ARG A 27 -13.18 -11.93 0.28
N ILE A 28 -13.13 -13.19 -0.16
CA ILE A 28 -12.82 -13.53 -1.53
C ILE A 28 -14.10 -14.08 -2.17
N VAL A 29 -14.41 -13.57 -3.36
CA VAL A 29 -15.55 -14.02 -4.19
C VAL A 29 -15.03 -14.51 -5.54
N GLU A 30 -15.82 -15.34 -6.21
CA GLU A 30 -15.57 -15.74 -7.60
C GLU A 30 -16.33 -14.82 -8.54
N GLU A 31 -15.62 -14.29 -9.54
CA GLU A 31 -16.20 -13.54 -10.64
C GLU A 31 -15.70 -14.12 -11.98
N GLY A 32 -16.51 -15.00 -12.55
CA GLY A 32 -16.12 -15.73 -13.75
C GLY A 32 -14.94 -16.67 -13.49
N SER A 33 -13.77 -16.41 -14.08
CA SER A 33 -12.54 -17.20 -13.87
C SER A 33 -11.59 -16.60 -12.85
N GLU A 34 -11.94 -15.45 -12.27
CA GLU A 34 -11.11 -14.72 -11.33
C GLU A 34 -11.58 -14.89 -9.89
N LEU A 35 -10.66 -14.81 -8.97
CA LEU A 35 -10.93 -14.57 -7.56
C LEU A 35 -10.75 -13.08 -7.28
N VAL A 36 -11.73 -12.46 -6.65
CA VAL A 36 -11.69 -11.03 -6.29
C VAL A 36 -11.65 -10.89 -4.78
N LEU A 37 -10.59 -10.26 -4.29
CA LEU A 37 -10.54 -9.83 -2.90
C LEU A 37 -11.37 -8.56 -2.75
N GLN A 38 -12.35 -8.61 -1.86
CA GLN A 38 -13.20 -7.49 -1.51
C GLN A 38 -12.99 -7.06 -0.06
N LYS A 39 -13.19 -5.78 0.19
CA LYS A 39 -13.18 -5.14 1.51
C LYS A 39 -14.50 -4.42 1.73
N LEU A 40 -15.05 -4.53 2.92
CA LEU A 40 -16.24 -3.78 3.31
C LEU A 40 -15.87 -2.31 3.55
N ALA A 41 -16.56 -1.41 2.85
CA ALA A 41 -16.41 0.03 2.95
C ALA A 41 -17.78 0.66 3.27
N GLY A 42 -18.02 0.97 4.53
CA GLY A 42 -19.38 1.25 5.01
C GLY A 42 -20.25 0.01 4.91
N ASP A 43 -21.35 0.08 4.18
CA ASP A 43 -22.27 -1.04 3.97
C ASP A 43 -22.07 -1.75 2.60
N GLU A 44 -21.06 -1.35 1.82
CA GLU A 44 -20.83 -1.86 0.49
C GLU A 44 -19.48 -2.60 0.38
N TRP A 45 -19.46 -3.68 -0.41
CA TRP A 45 -18.23 -4.37 -0.74
C TRP A 45 -17.53 -3.70 -1.91
N ALA A 46 -16.29 -3.32 -1.70
CA ALA A 46 -15.42 -2.73 -2.71
C ALA A 46 -14.32 -3.71 -3.12
N ASP A 47 -14.09 -3.82 -4.42
CA ASP A 47 -13.00 -4.63 -4.96
C ASP A 47 -11.65 -4.03 -4.61
N VAL A 48 -10.75 -4.85 -4.11
CA VAL A 48 -9.37 -4.48 -3.83
C VAL A 48 -8.49 -4.85 -5.01
N TYR A 49 -8.50 -6.11 -5.41
CA TYR A 49 -7.90 -6.62 -6.64
C TYR A 49 -8.44 -8.00 -7.01
N GLY A 50 -8.45 -8.30 -8.31
CA GLY A 50 -8.71 -9.62 -8.86
C GLY A 50 -7.44 -10.36 -9.24
N PHE A 51 -7.49 -11.69 -9.22
CA PHE A 51 -6.39 -12.56 -9.61
C PHE A 51 -6.90 -13.91 -10.14
N LEU A 52 -6.11 -14.50 -11.02
CA LEU A 52 -6.39 -15.83 -11.55
C LEU A 52 -5.81 -16.89 -10.61
N PRO A 53 -6.59 -17.91 -10.18
CA PRO A 53 -6.11 -18.98 -9.31
C PRO A 53 -5.35 -20.05 -10.11
N GLN A 54 -4.29 -19.63 -10.79
CA GLN A 54 -3.48 -20.51 -11.61
C GLN A 54 -1.97 -20.29 -11.38
N PRO A 55 -1.13 -21.30 -11.62
CA PRO A 55 0.31 -21.13 -11.56
C PRO A 55 0.79 -20.05 -12.55
N VAL A 56 1.69 -19.18 -12.09
CA VAL A 56 2.32 -18.16 -12.92
C VAL A 56 3.75 -18.60 -13.20
N PRO A 57 4.20 -18.60 -14.46
CA PRO A 57 5.60 -18.88 -14.82
C PRO A 57 6.54 -17.90 -14.14
N LEU A 58 7.69 -18.37 -13.67
CA LEU A 58 8.66 -17.53 -12.98
C LEU A 58 9.12 -16.35 -13.83
N ILE A 59 9.27 -16.56 -15.14
CA ILE A 59 9.67 -15.51 -16.08
C ILE A 59 8.67 -14.33 -16.10
N ASP A 60 7.37 -14.58 -15.93
CA ASP A 60 6.37 -13.52 -15.88
C ASP A 60 6.50 -12.71 -14.59
N VAL A 61 6.81 -13.38 -13.48
CA VAL A 61 7.10 -12.73 -12.20
C VAL A 61 8.34 -11.85 -12.30
N GLU A 62 9.42 -12.38 -12.88
CA GLU A 62 10.68 -11.65 -13.09
C GLU A 62 10.49 -10.43 -14.01
N THR A 63 9.75 -10.61 -15.12
CA THR A 63 9.45 -9.54 -16.07
C THR A 63 8.61 -8.44 -15.40
N SER A 64 7.58 -8.82 -14.65
CA SER A 64 6.72 -7.89 -13.93
C SER A 64 7.49 -7.11 -12.86
N ASN A 65 8.36 -7.81 -12.13
CA ASN A 65 9.22 -7.19 -11.12
C ASN A 65 10.23 -6.22 -11.76
N TRP A 66 10.87 -6.65 -12.86
CA TRP A 66 11.78 -5.77 -13.61
C TRP A 66 11.06 -4.50 -14.06
N TRP A 67 9.87 -4.63 -14.67
CA TRP A 67 9.07 -3.48 -15.10
C TRP A 67 8.72 -2.56 -13.91
N THR A 68 8.25 -3.14 -12.82
CA THR A 68 7.88 -2.40 -11.61
C THR A 68 9.05 -1.60 -11.04
N CYS A 69 10.25 -2.19 -11.03
CA CYS A 69 11.43 -1.59 -10.42
C CYS A 69 12.21 -0.63 -11.34
N THR A 70 12.03 -0.70 -12.67
CA THR A 70 12.91 0.01 -13.61
C THR A 70 12.18 0.85 -14.65
N HIS A 71 10.92 0.55 -14.94
CA HIS A 71 10.22 1.25 -16.00
C HIS A 71 9.90 2.70 -15.61
N PRO A 72 10.22 3.71 -16.47
CA PRO A 72 10.05 5.14 -16.14
C PRO A 72 8.61 5.59 -15.89
N ARG A 73 7.62 4.77 -16.27
CA ARG A 73 6.20 5.02 -15.94
C ARG A 73 5.71 4.25 -14.72
N SER A 74 6.58 3.51 -14.05
CA SER A 74 6.22 2.82 -12.83
C SER A 74 6.09 3.80 -11.68
N LEU A 75 5.00 3.71 -10.93
CA LEU A 75 4.79 4.52 -9.72
C LEU A 75 5.88 4.29 -8.68
N PHE A 76 6.47 3.09 -8.65
CA PHE A 76 7.58 2.78 -7.72
C PHE A 76 8.92 3.38 -8.15
N VAL A 77 9.01 3.90 -9.36
CA VAL A 77 10.18 4.64 -9.89
C VAL A 77 9.94 6.15 -9.82
N THR A 78 8.71 6.58 -10.10
CA THR A 78 8.36 8.00 -10.22
C THR A 78 7.75 8.60 -8.96
N GLY A 79 7.26 7.78 -8.03
CA GLY A 79 6.56 8.22 -6.83
C GLY A 79 7.22 7.78 -5.54
N LEU A 80 6.78 8.36 -4.45
CA LEU A 80 7.07 7.92 -3.09
C LEU A 80 5.82 7.26 -2.50
N ILE A 81 5.89 5.96 -2.27
CA ILE A 81 4.79 5.21 -1.68
C ILE A 81 5.31 4.52 -0.44
N VAL A 82 4.78 4.90 0.71
CA VAL A 82 5.10 4.29 2.00
C VAL A 82 3.81 4.02 2.73
N GLY A 83 3.65 2.80 3.24
CA GLY A 83 2.48 2.42 4.00
C GLY A 83 2.87 1.78 5.32
N ILE A 84 2.12 2.08 6.36
CA ILE A 84 2.19 1.40 7.65
C ILE A 84 0.78 1.10 8.11
N ARG A 85 0.65 0.02 8.85
CA ARG A 85 -0.60 -0.34 9.49
C ARG A 85 -0.40 -0.58 10.97
N GLY A 86 -1.27 0.00 11.77
CA GLY A 86 -1.33 -0.25 13.19
C GLY A 86 -2.21 -1.46 13.52
N ASP A 87 -1.95 -2.08 14.68
CA ASP A 87 -2.74 -3.20 15.22
C ASP A 87 -4.19 -2.78 15.56
N ASP A 88 -4.43 -1.47 15.72
CA ASP A 88 -5.73 -0.86 15.94
C ASP A 88 -6.59 -0.72 14.66
N GLY A 89 -6.10 -1.24 13.55
CA GLY A 89 -6.77 -1.13 12.25
C GLY A 89 -6.50 0.17 11.51
N THR A 90 -5.73 1.11 12.07
CA THR A 90 -5.35 2.32 11.36
C THR A 90 -4.37 2.01 10.24
N GLY A 91 -4.58 2.60 9.09
CA GLY A 91 -3.67 2.54 7.95
C GLY A 91 -3.22 3.94 7.59
N THR A 92 -1.93 4.11 7.38
CA THR A 92 -1.34 5.36 6.97
C THR A 92 -0.57 5.15 5.67
N LEU A 93 -0.79 6.00 4.69
CA LEU A 93 -0.14 5.91 3.39
C LEU A 93 0.33 7.30 2.96
N LEU A 94 1.58 7.40 2.63
CA LEU A 94 2.17 8.55 1.94
C LEU A 94 2.24 8.22 0.45
N CYS A 95 1.64 9.03 -0.39
CA CYS A 95 1.56 8.79 -1.83
C CYS A 95 2.05 9.99 -2.63
N ASP A 96 2.68 9.64 -3.74
CA ASP A 96 3.02 10.46 -4.88
C ASP A 96 3.95 11.65 -4.61
N TRP A 97 4.89 11.85 -5.52
CA TRP A 97 5.85 12.95 -5.48
C TRP A 97 5.30 14.24 -6.09
N SER A 98 4.22 14.14 -6.87
CA SER A 98 3.54 15.28 -7.49
C SER A 98 2.41 15.86 -6.63
N GLU A 99 1.72 14.98 -5.87
CA GLU A 99 0.63 15.36 -4.97
C GLU A 99 0.87 14.72 -3.60
N LEU A 100 1.83 15.28 -2.85
CA LEU A 100 2.19 14.77 -1.54
C LEU A 100 1.03 14.88 -0.57
N SER A 101 0.56 13.76 -0.11
CA SER A 101 -0.50 13.69 0.88
C SER A 101 -0.31 12.51 1.82
N LEU A 102 -0.72 12.69 3.06
CA LEU A 102 -0.86 11.65 4.05
C LEU A 102 -2.31 11.19 4.07
N SER A 103 -2.55 9.95 3.71
CA SER A 103 -3.86 9.33 3.83
C SER A 103 -3.90 8.45 5.08
N GLU A 104 -4.76 8.76 6.01
CA GLU A 104 -5.01 7.96 7.20
C GLU A 104 -6.37 7.27 7.08
N GLN A 105 -6.37 5.96 7.24
CA GLN A 105 -7.59 5.16 7.13
C GLN A 105 -7.90 4.47 8.44
N THR A 106 -9.16 4.56 8.85
CA THR A 106 -9.74 3.81 9.95
C THR A 106 -10.98 3.08 9.46
N PRO A 107 -11.51 2.10 10.20
CA PRO A 107 -12.81 1.50 9.87
C PRO A 107 -13.94 2.52 9.76
N ALA A 108 -13.84 3.65 10.47
CA ALA A 108 -14.84 4.72 10.45
C ALA A 108 -14.71 5.69 9.27
N GLY A 109 -13.56 5.73 8.57
CA GLY A 109 -13.38 6.61 7.43
C GLY A 109 -11.93 6.87 7.05
N THR A 110 -11.76 7.73 6.07
CA THR A 110 -10.45 8.13 5.54
C THR A 110 -10.29 9.64 5.64
N SER A 111 -9.16 10.09 6.14
CA SER A 111 -8.71 11.48 6.07
C SER A 111 -7.51 11.60 5.14
N VAL A 112 -7.41 12.74 4.44
CA VAL A 112 -6.29 13.03 3.55
C VAL A 112 -5.77 14.43 3.90
N THR A 113 -4.49 14.53 4.24
CA THR A 113 -3.83 15.77 4.60
C THR A 113 -2.74 16.07 3.57
N PRO A 114 -2.78 17.22 2.88
CA PRO A 114 -1.69 17.66 2.03
C PRO A 114 -0.40 17.83 2.82
N LEU A 115 0.73 17.52 2.21
CA LEU A 115 2.04 17.59 2.84
C LEU A 115 2.99 18.51 2.08
N GLU A 116 3.81 19.22 2.84
CA GLU A 116 4.98 19.89 2.32
C GLU A 116 6.15 18.89 2.21
N ARG A 117 6.91 19.00 1.14
CA ARG A 117 8.04 18.09 0.85
C ARG A 117 9.09 18.07 1.97
N GLN A 118 9.32 19.21 2.60
CA GLN A 118 10.24 19.37 3.71
C GLN A 118 9.86 18.56 4.96
N ALA A 119 8.58 18.27 5.12
CA ALA A 119 8.08 17.46 6.26
C ALA A 119 8.33 15.96 6.08
N ILE A 120 8.63 15.50 4.88
CA ILE A 120 8.72 14.06 4.57
C ILE A 120 9.79 13.32 5.39
N PRO A 121 11.03 13.81 5.54
CA PRO A 121 12.05 13.09 6.32
C PRO A 121 11.65 12.85 7.77
N GLU A 122 11.06 13.86 8.40
CA GLU A 122 10.55 13.76 9.77
C GLU A 122 9.36 12.81 9.86
N LEU A 123 8.43 12.90 8.92
CA LEU A 123 7.28 12.02 8.84
C LEU A 123 7.69 10.55 8.65
N LEU A 124 8.66 10.29 7.77
CA LEU A 124 9.21 8.95 7.57
C LEU A 124 9.82 8.39 8.86
N ALA A 125 10.58 9.22 9.58
CA ALA A 125 11.22 8.80 10.82
C ALA A 125 10.21 8.54 11.95
N THR A 126 9.23 9.41 12.12
CA THR A 126 8.33 9.39 13.27
C THR A 126 7.09 8.51 13.06
N ARG A 127 6.46 8.63 11.88
CA ARG A 127 5.21 7.94 11.60
C ARG A 127 5.42 6.56 10.98
N PHE A 128 6.45 6.41 10.14
CA PHE A 128 6.71 5.16 9.41
C PHE A 128 7.89 4.34 9.97
N SER A 129 8.53 4.82 11.03
CA SER A 129 9.71 4.16 11.62
C SER A 129 10.85 3.93 10.62
N LEU A 130 11.00 4.86 9.68
CA LEU A 130 12.01 4.87 8.64
C LEU A 130 12.97 6.06 8.83
N PRO A 131 13.86 6.04 9.83
CA PRO A 131 14.83 7.11 10.03
C PRO A 131 15.95 7.08 8.98
N GLY A 132 16.72 8.18 8.91
CA GLY A 132 17.91 8.27 8.06
C GLY A 132 17.62 8.68 6.62
N PHE A 133 16.52 9.38 6.38
CA PHE A 133 16.26 10.05 5.11
C PHE A 133 16.40 11.57 5.26
N LEU A 134 17.00 12.21 4.27
CA LEU A 134 17.09 13.66 4.15
C LEU A 134 16.68 14.09 2.74
N LEU A 135 16.29 15.35 2.58
CA LEU A 135 16.15 15.95 1.27
C LEU A 135 17.51 16.47 0.80
N GLY A 136 17.92 16.00 -0.38
CA GLY A 136 19.09 16.55 -1.08
C GLY A 136 18.81 17.95 -1.64
N ALA A 137 19.86 18.57 -2.19
CA ALA A 137 19.73 19.88 -2.82
C ALA A 137 18.82 19.88 -4.08
N ASP A 138 18.62 18.73 -4.69
CA ASP A 138 17.71 18.46 -5.80
C ASP A 138 16.29 18.07 -5.34
N GLU A 139 16.01 18.24 -4.06
CA GLU A 139 14.76 17.86 -3.40
C GLU A 139 14.41 16.36 -3.48
N ARG A 140 15.38 15.51 -3.77
CA ARG A 140 15.21 14.06 -3.72
C ARG A 140 15.51 13.51 -2.33
N LEU A 141 14.78 12.45 -1.96
CA LEU A 141 15.10 11.72 -0.75
C LEU A 141 16.41 10.95 -0.91
N VAL A 142 17.32 11.20 0.01
CA VAL A 142 18.61 10.52 0.10
C VAL A 142 18.67 9.79 1.43
N ARG A 143 19.02 8.52 1.39
CA ARG A 143 19.26 7.74 2.61
C ARG A 143 20.66 8.06 3.14
N VAL A 144 20.74 8.55 4.35
CA VAL A 144 22.00 8.72 5.05
C VAL A 144 22.36 7.38 5.70
N ALA A 145 23.52 6.84 5.38
CA ALA A 145 24.01 5.66 6.07
C ALA A 145 24.07 5.93 7.57
N ALA A 146 23.51 5.02 8.36
CA ALA A 146 23.72 5.08 9.80
C ALA A 146 25.23 5.08 10.05
N ALA A 147 25.69 6.00 10.87
CA ALA A 147 27.08 5.95 11.34
C ALA A 147 27.29 4.58 12.04
N PRO A 148 28.44 3.93 11.82
CA PRO A 148 28.75 2.63 12.39
C PRO A 148 28.76 2.63 13.92
#